data_bc855b6b0b5a3748daed9786d9150e98
#
_entry.id   bc855b6b0b5a3748daed9786d9150e98
#
_cell.length_a   1.000
_cell.length_b   1.000
_cell.length_c   1.000
_cell.angle_alpha   90.00
_cell.angle_beta   90.00
_cell.angle_gamma   90.00
#
_symmetry.space_group_name_H-M   'P 1'
#
loop_
_entity.id
_entity.type
_entity.pdbx_description
1 polymer ?
#
loop_
_entity_poly.entity_id
_entity_poly.type
_entity_poly.pdbx_seq_one_letter_code
_entity_poly.pdbx_strand_id
1 'polypeptide(L)'
;MPLVWASRVKGQPLTERVNGTDLMVDLCEAASKAGQSVFFLGGNPGSAEKAASELTARFPTLKIAGCHCPDFGFETEINNITEIASVIAQANPAFVFVGLGSPKQDVLISMLRLKLPNVWWLGVGISFSFVGGEIPRAPEWAKKSGFEWLYRLCSEPKRLFKRYLVQGVPFFAMTLLVSGFERLWNRPPQSPQPPQPKLNVDTKTN
;
A
#
# COMPACT_ATOMS: atom_id res chain seq x y z
N MET A 1 -8.82 -3.46 -7.75
CA MET A 1 -9.99 -4.31 -8.10
C MET A 1 -9.67 -5.44 -9.08
N PRO A 2 -8.85 -5.29 -10.14
CA PRO A 2 -8.55 -6.42 -11.04
C PRO A 2 -8.10 -7.69 -10.33
N LEU A 3 -7.18 -7.59 -9.38
CA LEU A 3 -6.68 -8.75 -8.60
C LEU A 3 -7.76 -9.40 -7.73
N VAL A 4 -8.66 -8.62 -7.14
CA VAL A 4 -9.77 -9.15 -6.33
C VAL A 4 -10.76 -9.93 -7.22
N TRP A 5 -11.05 -9.45 -8.43
CA TRP A 5 -11.90 -10.15 -9.36
C TRP A 5 -11.22 -11.41 -9.92
N ALA A 6 -9.94 -11.30 -10.29
CA ALA A 6 -9.15 -12.45 -10.74
C ALA A 6 -9.08 -13.56 -9.67
N SER A 7 -8.89 -13.20 -8.40
CA SER A 7 -8.87 -14.15 -7.28
C SER A 7 -10.21 -14.89 -7.10
N ARG A 8 -11.34 -14.19 -7.31
CA ARG A 8 -12.67 -14.81 -7.31
C ARG A 8 -12.85 -15.77 -8.50
N VAL A 9 -12.41 -15.37 -9.71
CA VAL A 9 -12.42 -16.22 -10.89
C VAL A 9 -11.58 -17.47 -10.68
N LYS A 10 -10.40 -17.33 -10.06
CA LYS A 10 -9.51 -18.45 -9.72
C LYS A 10 -10.06 -19.37 -8.63
N GLY A 11 -11.09 -18.95 -7.89
CA GLY A 11 -11.68 -19.73 -6.78
C GLY A 11 -10.91 -19.60 -5.45
N GLN A 12 -10.02 -18.62 -5.35
CA GLN A 12 -9.25 -18.29 -4.15
C GLN A 12 -9.50 -16.81 -3.80
N PRO A 13 -10.69 -16.44 -3.31
CA PRO A 13 -11.05 -15.05 -3.09
C PRO A 13 -10.16 -14.41 -2.02
N LEU A 14 -9.63 -13.23 -2.34
CA LEU A 14 -8.98 -12.38 -1.34
C LEU A 14 -10.04 -11.89 -0.36
N THR A 15 -9.74 -11.99 0.93
CA THR A 15 -10.66 -11.60 2.02
C THR A 15 -10.91 -10.12 2.04
N GLU A 16 -9.87 -9.31 1.79
CA GLU A 16 -9.93 -7.86 1.92
C GLU A 16 -9.01 -7.17 0.91
N ARG A 17 -9.36 -5.94 0.57
CA ARG A 17 -8.53 -5.05 -0.20
C ARG A 17 -7.88 -4.03 0.73
N VAL A 18 -6.59 -4.15 0.95
CA VAL A 18 -5.80 -3.14 1.67
C VAL A 18 -5.37 -2.04 0.70
N ASN A 19 -5.75 -0.80 0.99
CA ASN A 19 -5.35 0.39 0.24
C ASN A 19 -4.11 1.01 0.92
N GLY A 20 -3.10 1.40 0.15
CA GLY A 20 -1.86 1.98 0.69
C GLY A 20 -2.08 3.22 1.56
N THR A 21 -3.08 4.06 1.25
CA THR A 21 -3.41 5.23 2.06
C THR A 21 -4.02 4.84 3.40
N ASP A 22 -4.94 3.87 3.42
CA ASP A 22 -5.57 3.40 4.65
C ASP A 22 -4.54 2.69 5.53
N LEU A 23 -3.72 1.81 4.95
CA LEU A 23 -2.61 1.16 5.65
C LEU A 23 -1.62 2.16 6.27
N MET A 24 -1.30 3.25 5.56
CA MET A 24 -0.44 4.30 6.10
C MET A 24 -1.05 4.96 7.34
N VAL A 25 -2.34 5.27 7.31
CA VAL A 25 -3.06 5.88 8.44
C VAL A 25 -3.12 4.92 9.63
N ASP A 26 -3.46 3.64 9.38
CA ASP A 26 -3.54 2.61 10.43
C ASP A 26 -2.18 2.35 11.08
N LEU A 27 -1.10 2.35 10.27
CA LEU A 27 0.26 2.22 10.79
C LEU A 27 0.71 3.45 11.58
N CYS A 28 0.31 4.67 11.18
CA CYS A 28 0.56 5.88 11.96
C CYS A 28 -0.18 5.83 13.32
N GLU A 29 -1.41 5.33 13.35
CA GLU A 29 -2.14 5.11 14.61
C GLU A 29 -1.43 4.09 15.50
N ALA A 30 -1.02 2.96 14.94
CA ALA A 30 -0.29 1.93 15.68
C ALA A 30 1.07 2.45 16.19
N ALA A 31 1.81 3.19 15.35
CA ALA A 31 3.08 3.82 15.73
C ALA A 31 2.90 4.83 16.87
N SER A 32 1.84 5.64 16.81
CA SER A 32 1.46 6.59 17.86
C SER A 32 1.24 5.89 19.21
N LYS A 33 0.48 4.78 19.23
CA LYS A 33 0.22 3.96 20.43
C LYS A 33 1.49 3.27 20.95
N ALA A 34 2.37 2.84 20.05
CA ALA A 34 3.62 2.16 20.40
C ALA A 34 4.79 3.11 20.71
N GLY A 35 4.59 4.44 20.60
CA GLY A 35 5.63 5.43 20.80
C GLY A 35 6.73 5.41 19.73
N GLN A 36 6.48 4.77 18.60
CA GLN A 36 7.39 4.67 17.45
C GLN A 36 7.33 5.94 16.59
N SER A 37 8.41 6.21 15.88
CA SER A 37 8.50 7.38 15.00
C SER A 37 8.33 7.02 13.52
N VAL A 38 7.77 7.95 12.75
CA VAL A 38 7.55 7.80 11.32
C VAL A 38 8.25 8.91 10.54
N PHE A 39 8.70 8.60 9.33
CA PHE A 39 9.33 9.54 8.42
C PHE A 39 8.60 9.55 7.08
N PHE A 40 8.38 10.73 6.49
CA PHE A 40 7.72 10.87 5.20
C PHE A 40 8.72 11.31 4.14
N LEU A 41 8.90 10.47 3.12
CA LEU A 41 9.86 10.67 2.04
C LEU A 41 9.14 10.86 0.70
N GLY A 42 9.34 11.99 0.06
CA GLY A 42 8.77 12.29 -1.26
C GLY A 42 7.38 12.93 -1.18
N GLY A 43 6.57 12.71 -2.19
CA GLY A 43 5.34 13.45 -2.45
C GLY A 43 5.57 14.66 -3.35
N ASN A 44 4.53 15.48 -3.54
CA ASN A 44 4.71 16.81 -4.10
C ASN A 44 5.31 17.73 -3.02
N PRO A 45 5.98 18.83 -3.40
CA PRO A 45 6.47 19.79 -2.43
C PRO A 45 5.38 20.23 -1.45
N GLY A 46 5.63 20.07 -0.15
CA GLY A 46 4.70 20.42 0.92
C GLY A 46 3.62 19.36 1.24
N SER A 47 3.45 18.30 0.41
CA SER A 47 2.43 17.25 0.66
C SER A 47 2.75 16.39 1.87
N ALA A 48 4.03 16.09 2.10
CA ALA A 48 4.47 15.29 3.24
C ALA A 48 4.23 16.04 4.56
N GLU A 49 4.53 17.34 4.59
CA GLU A 49 4.34 18.21 5.74
C GLU A 49 2.86 18.40 6.09
N LYS A 50 1.99 18.57 5.07
CA LYS A 50 0.54 18.64 5.27
C LYS A 50 0.01 17.32 5.83
N ALA A 51 0.43 16.19 5.25
CA ALA A 51 0.04 14.88 5.75
C ALA A 51 0.52 14.65 7.20
N ALA A 52 1.73 15.09 7.53
CA ALA A 52 2.27 15.04 8.89
C ALA A 52 1.42 15.86 9.87
N SER A 53 1.05 17.09 9.48
CA SER A 53 0.18 17.97 10.27
C SER A 53 -1.19 17.33 10.55
N GLU A 54 -1.86 16.82 9.51
CA GLU A 54 -3.15 16.15 9.61
C GLU A 54 -3.09 14.90 10.50
N LEU A 55 -2.04 14.08 10.32
CA LEU A 55 -1.88 12.88 11.13
C LEU A 55 -1.54 13.19 12.59
N THR A 56 -0.76 14.24 12.86
CA THR A 56 -0.46 14.68 14.22
C THR A 56 -1.70 15.28 14.90
N ALA A 57 -2.54 16.01 14.16
CA ALA A 57 -3.83 16.49 14.66
C ALA A 57 -4.77 15.33 15.02
N ARG A 58 -4.77 14.25 14.22
CA ARG A 58 -5.57 13.06 14.45
C ARG A 58 -5.00 12.14 15.54
N PHE A 59 -3.67 12.05 15.62
CA PHE A 59 -2.94 11.21 16.58
C PHE A 59 -1.89 12.05 17.33
N PRO A 60 -2.27 12.75 18.40
CA PRO A 60 -1.40 13.73 19.05
C PRO A 60 -0.09 13.17 19.64
N THR A 61 0.00 11.86 19.86
CA THR A 61 1.20 11.18 20.36
C THR A 61 2.09 10.64 19.25
N LEU A 62 1.71 10.83 17.98
CA LEU A 62 2.49 10.40 16.83
C LEU A 62 3.80 11.22 16.73
N LYS A 63 4.92 10.50 16.68
CA LYS A 63 6.25 11.10 16.54
C LYS A 63 6.62 11.18 15.07
N ILE A 64 6.64 12.38 14.49
CA ILE A 64 7.17 12.62 13.15
C ILE A 64 8.68 12.83 13.27
N ALA A 65 9.48 11.88 12.79
CA ALA A 65 10.95 11.98 12.79
C ALA A 65 11.46 12.97 11.74
N GLY A 66 10.69 13.19 10.67
CA GLY A 66 10.97 14.17 9.64
C GLY A 66 10.15 13.98 8.38
N CYS A 67 10.21 15.02 7.53
CA CYS A 67 9.70 15.00 6.16
C CYS A 67 10.84 15.40 5.24
N HIS A 68 10.97 14.73 4.10
CA HIS A 68 11.96 15.10 3.09
C HIS A 68 11.39 14.87 1.69
N CYS A 69 11.39 15.91 0.89
CA CYS A 69 10.97 15.86 -0.51
C CYS A 69 12.23 16.08 -1.38
N PRO A 70 12.83 15.01 -1.94
CA PRO A 70 13.99 15.17 -2.79
C PRO A 70 13.63 15.91 -4.09
N ASP A 71 14.57 16.63 -4.64
CA ASP A 71 14.40 17.37 -5.88
C ASP A 71 14.07 16.46 -7.06
N PHE A 72 13.43 17.03 -8.08
CA PHE A 72 13.09 16.27 -9.28
C PHE A 72 14.36 15.79 -9.99
N GLY A 73 14.45 14.50 -10.28
CA GLY A 73 15.63 13.92 -10.93
C GLY A 73 16.70 13.40 -9.95
N PHE A 74 16.44 13.39 -8.64
CA PHE A 74 17.36 12.88 -7.63
C PHE A 74 17.89 11.45 -7.92
N GLU A 75 17.12 10.66 -8.64
CA GLU A 75 17.45 9.27 -9.00
C GLU A 75 18.62 9.14 -9.96
N THR A 76 19.04 10.23 -10.61
CA THR A 76 20.15 10.21 -11.60
C THR A 76 21.52 10.29 -10.95
N GLU A 77 21.61 10.68 -9.67
CA GLU A 77 22.88 10.90 -8.98
C GLU A 77 22.95 10.07 -7.67
N ILE A 78 24.01 9.27 -7.55
CA ILE A 78 24.27 8.45 -6.35
C ILE A 78 24.44 9.31 -5.09
N ASN A 79 24.97 10.51 -5.22
CA ASN A 79 25.18 11.44 -4.10
C ASN A 79 23.85 11.81 -3.44
N ASN A 80 22.80 12.05 -4.21
CA ASN A 80 21.46 12.35 -3.71
C ASN A 80 20.86 11.19 -2.91
N ILE A 81 21.08 9.95 -3.37
CA ILE A 81 20.62 8.75 -2.65
C ILE A 81 21.38 8.58 -1.33
N THR A 82 22.67 8.93 -1.30
CA THR A 82 23.48 8.86 -0.08
C THR A 82 23.06 9.96 0.91
N GLU A 83 22.74 11.14 0.44
CA GLU A 83 22.18 12.22 1.26
C GLU A 83 20.84 11.83 1.86
N ILE A 84 19.91 11.33 1.07
CA ILE A 84 18.61 10.81 1.56
C ILE A 84 18.83 9.74 2.64
N ALA A 85 19.76 8.79 2.42
CA ALA A 85 20.09 7.78 3.41
C ALA A 85 20.61 8.39 4.73
N SER A 86 21.46 9.42 4.63
CA SER A 86 22.02 10.13 5.78
C SER A 86 20.95 10.86 6.60
N VAL A 87 20.05 11.59 5.91
CA VAL A 87 18.94 12.29 6.55
C VAL A 87 18.04 11.31 7.32
N ILE A 88 17.68 10.19 6.71
CA ILE A 88 16.83 9.17 7.35
C ILE A 88 17.58 8.48 8.51
N ALA A 89 18.88 8.19 8.34
CA ALA A 89 19.71 7.59 9.39
C ALA A 89 19.79 8.50 10.65
N GLN A 90 19.97 9.81 10.45
CA GLN A 90 20.01 10.79 11.54
C GLN A 90 18.66 10.89 12.26
N ALA A 91 17.56 10.84 11.51
CA ALA A 91 16.20 10.89 12.06
C ALA A 91 15.83 9.58 12.80
N ASN A 92 16.49 8.46 12.49
CA ASN A 92 16.32 7.14 13.08
C ASN A 92 14.85 6.72 13.26
N PRO A 93 14.02 6.72 12.20
CA PRO A 93 12.61 6.37 12.29
C PRO A 93 12.42 4.86 12.35
N ALA A 94 11.28 4.41 12.95
CA ALA A 94 10.86 3.03 12.85
C ALA A 94 10.24 2.71 11.48
N PHE A 95 9.48 3.66 10.92
CA PHE A 95 8.81 3.52 9.62
C PHE A 95 9.16 4.67 8.68
N VAL A 96 9.40 4.33 7.41
CA VAL A 96 9.53 5.31 6.32
C VAL A 96 8.45 5.06 5.28
N PHE A 97 7.58 6.03 5.10
CA PHE A 97 6.59 6.04 4.05
C PHE A 97 7.15 6.78 2.83
N VAL A 98 7.12 6.12 1.65
CA VAL A 98 7.73 6.65 0.43
C VAL A 98 6.65 7.00 -0.59
N GLY A 99 6.52 8.28 -0.90
CA GLY A 99 5.48 8.85 -1.76
C GLY A 99 5.97 9.27 -3.15
N LEU A 100 6.84 8.49 -3.80
CA LEU A 100 7.42 8.86 -5.11
C LEU A 100 6.75 8.20 -6.32
N GLY A 101 5.79 7.29 -6.05
CA GLY A 101 5.13 6.49 -7.09
C GLY A 101 6.01 5.36 -7.63
N SER A 102 5.34 4.31 -8.14
CA SER A 102 6.02 3.17 -8.76
C SER A 102 6.42 3.53 -10.21
N PRO A 103 7.60 3.09 -10.72
CA PRO A 103 8.58 2.24 -10.05
C PRO A 103 9.63 2.96 -9.19
N LYS A 104 9.70 4.30 -9.19
CA LYS A 104 10.75 5.07 -8.53
C LYS A 104 10.88 4.73 -7.04
N GLN A 105 9.76 4.72 -6.30
CA GLN A 105 9.76 4.37 -4.88
C GLN A 105 10.30 2.96 -4.62
N ASP A 106 9.98 2.00 -5.48
CA ASP A 106 10.36 0.60 -5.29
C ASP A 106 11.86 0.43 -5.47
N VAL A 107 12.44 1.10 -6.48
CA VAL A 107 13.87 1.13 -6.74
C VAL A 107 14.62 1.80 -5.57
N LEU A 108 14.16 2.99 -5.13
CA LEU A 108 14.78 3.71 -4.01
C LEU A 108 14.74 2.90 -2.72
N ILE A 109 13.60 2.31 -2.38
CA ILE A 109 13.47 1.42 -1.22
C ILE A 109 14.45 0.25 -1.31
N SER A 110 14.59 -0.37 -2.49
CA SER A 110 15.51 -1.50 -2.66
C SER A 110 16.97 -1.15 -2.37
N MET A 111 17.38 0.09 -2.65
CA MET A 111 18.73 0.60 -2.38
C MET A 111 18.91 0.99 -0.90
N LEU A 112 17.94 1.71 -0.34
CA LEU A 112 18.03 2.25 1.01
C LEU A 112 17.88 1.19 2.10
N ARG A 113 17.06 0.16 1.90
CA ARG A 113 16.84 -0.91 2.88
C ARG A 113 18.11 -1.68 3.24
N LEU A 114 19.08 -1.75 2.32
CA LEU A 114 20.37 -2.39 2.56
C LEU A 114 21.28 -1.54 3.46
N LYS A 115 21.12 -0.22 3.40
CA LYS A 115 21.87 0.74 4.24
C LYS A 115 21.23 0.94 5.61
N LEU A 116 19.90 0.77 5.69
CA LEU A 116 19.08 1.01 6.88
C LEU A 116 18.18 -0.22 7.17
N PRO A 117 18.75 -1.34 7.62
CA PRO A 117 18.05 -2.62 7.76
C PRO A 117 17.01 -2.63 8.89
N ASN A 118 17.10 -1.72 9.85
CA ASN A 118 16.20 -1.65 11.01
C ASN A 118 14.96 -0.77 10.77
N VAL A 119 14.78 -0.27 9.54
CA VAL A 119 13.66 0.59 9.15
C VAL A 119 12.63 -0.19 8.36
N TRP A 120 11.37 -0.02 8.69
CA TRP A 120 10.26 -0.54 7.87
C TRP A 120 9.93 0.43 6.74
N TRP A 121 9.96 -0.07 5.51
CA TRP A 121 9.78 0.72 4.30
C TRP A 121 8.44 0.42 3.65
N LEU A 122 7.64 1.45 3.38
CA LEU A 122 6.35 1.31 2.71
C LEU A 122 6.21 2.31 1.55
N GLY A 123 6.03 1.78 0.34
CA GLY A 123 5.68 2.57 -0.83
C GLY A 123 4.20 2.94 -0.79
N VAL A 124 3.89 4.22 -0.58
CA VAL A 124 2.52 4.72 -0.43
C VAL A 124 2.04 5.58 -1.62
N GLY A 125 2.94 5.91 -2.55
CA GLY A 125 2.60 6.67 -3.76
C GLY A 125 2.01 8.04 -3.43
N ILE A 126 0.80 8.33 -3.92
CA ILE A 126 0.12 9.62 -3.78
C ILE A 126 -0.60 9.80 -2.42
N SER A 127 -0.37 8.93 -1.46
CA SER A 127 -1.13 8.93 -0.19
C SER A 127 -0.96 10.21 0.62
N PHE A 128 0.19 10.87 0.53
CA PHE A 128 0.41 12.16 1.22
C PHE A 128 -0.57 13.22 0.75
N SER A 129 -0.78 13.35 -0.56
CA SER A 129 -1.75 14.31 -1.11
C SER A 129 -3.21 14.00 -0.72
N PHE A 130 -3.55 12.71 -0.52
CA PHE A 130 -4.86 12.32 -0.02
C PHE A 130 -5.05 12.63 1.46
N VAL A 131 -4.06 12.35 2.28
CA VAL A 131 -4.11 12.61 3.73
C VAL A 131 -4.01 14.09 4.02
N GLY A 132 -3.13 14.80 3.32
CA GLY A 132 -3.01 16.26 3.44
C GLY A 132 -4.14 17.07 2.80
N GLY A 133 -5.19 16.41 2.27
CA GLY A 133 -6.39 17.06 1.73
C GLY A 133 -6.19 17.79 0.39
N GLU A 134 -5.06 17.61 -0.28
CA GLU A 134 -4.78 18.26 -1.58
C GLU A 134 -5.61 17.67 -2.71
N ILE A 135 -5.91 16.38 -2.61
CA ILE A 135 -6.70 15.65 -3.59
C ILE A 135 -7.89 15.01 -2.87
N PRO A 136 -9.12 15.25 -3.33
CA PRO A 136 -10.28 14.63 -2.72
C PRO A 136 -10.24 13.11 -2.89
N ARG A 137 -10.51 12.38 -1.81
CA ARG A 137 -10.69 10.92 -1.88
C ARG A 137 -12.00 10.57 -2.57
N ALA A 138 -11.99 9.45 -3.27
CA ALA A 138 -13.22 8.89 -3.81
C ALA A 138 -14.26 8.67 -2.69
N PRO A 139 -15.53 8.98 -2.91
CA PRO A 139 -16.57 8.75 -1.93
C PRO A 139 -16.68 7.27 -1.56
N GLU A 140 -17.21 6.99 -0.36
CA GLU A 140 -17.24 5.62 0.21
C GLU A 140 -17.97 4.61 -0.69
N TRP A 141 -19.03 5.05 -1.38
CA TRP A 141 -19.71 4.19 -2.34
C TRP A 141 -18.81 3.74 -3.48
N ALA A 142 -17.96 4.65 -4.01
CA ALA A 142 -17.02 4.32 -5.09
C ALA A 142 -15.88 3.41 -4.63
N LYS A 143 -15.45 3.54 -3.37
CA LYS A 143 -14.46 2.63 -2.76
C LYS A 143 -15.05 1.24 -2.56
N LYS A 144 -16.24 1.12 -1.99
CA LYS A 144 -16.94 -0.15 -1.70
C LYS A 144 -17.34 -0.89 -2.97
N SER A 145 -17.82 -0.18 -3.99
CA SER A 145 -18.25 -0.76 -5.27
C SER A 145 -17.08 -1.12 -6.21
N GLY A 146 -15.86 -0.62 -5.90
CA GLY A 146 -14.68 -0.82 -6.74
C GLY A 146 -14.54 0.14 -7.91
N PHE A 147 -15.39 1.16 -8.00
CA PHE A 147 -15.34 2.20 -9.01
C PHE A 147 -14.41 3.38 -8.66
N GLU A 148 -13.59 3.25 -7.62
CA GLU A 148 -12.59 4.25 -7.25
C GLU A 148 -11.68 4.64 -8.43
N TRP A 149 -11.27 3.67 -9.24
CA TRP A 149 -10.43 3.91 -10.42
C TRP A 149 -11.13 4.79 -11.47
N LEU A 150 -12.45 4.62 -11.65
CA LEU A 150 -13.25 5.42 -12.58
C LEU A 150 -13.40 6.86 -12.06
N TYR A 151 -13.69 7.00 -10.77
CA TYR A 151 -13.73 8.32 -10.11
C TYR A 151 -12.39 9.06 -10.29
N ARG A 152 -11.26 8.38 -10.05
CA ARG A 152 -9.92 8.95 -10.26
C ARG A 152 -9.65 9.29 -11.73
N LEU A 153 -10.10 8.45 -12.66
CA LEU A 153 -9.96 8.71 -14.08
C LEU A 153 -10.72 9.99 -14.49
N CYS A 154 -11.92 10.19 -13.96
CA CYS A 154 -12.70 11.40 -14.19
C CYS A 154 -12.05 12.64 -13.55
N SER A 155 -11.43 12.49 -12.37
CA SER A 155 -10.75 13.60 -11.67
C SER A 155 -9.42 14.01 -12.33
N GLU A 156 -8.65 13.04 -12.87
CA GLU A 156 -7.33 13.28 -13.46
C GLU A 156 -7.17 12.57 -14.82
N PRO A 157 -8.00 12.92 -15.83
CA PRO A 157 -8.07 12.15 -17.08
C PRO A 157 -6.74 12.14 -17.85
N LYS A 158 -6.05 13.28 -17.96
CA LYS A 158 -4.79 13.39 -18.71
C LYS A 158 -3.69 12.47 -18.17
N ARG A 159 -3.58 12.34 -16.84
CA ARG A 159 -2.55 11.53 -16.17
C ARG A 159 -2.89 10.05 -16.18
N LEU A 160 -4.16 9.70 -15.96
CA LEU A 160 -4.59 8.33 -15.71
C LEU A 160 -5.11 7.59 -16.93
N PHE A 161 -5.47 8.29 -18.02
CA PHE A 161 -6.01 7.69 -19.24
C PHE A 161 -5.08 6.61 -19.82
N LYS A 162 -3.82 6.96 -20.09
CA LYS A 162 -2.83 6.02 -20.63
C LYS A 162 -2.61 4.83 -19.70
N ARG A 163 -2.48 5.11 -18.41
CA ARG A 163 -2.23 4.08 -17.39
C ARG A 163 -3.41 3.12 -17.22
N TYR A 164 -4.64 3.62 -17.20
CA TYR A 164 -5.81 2.80 -16.92
C TYR A 164 -6.40 2.15 -18.17
N LEU A 165 -6.53 2.89 -19.25
CA LEU A 165 -7.16 2.37 -20.46
C LEU A 165 -6.16 1.67 -21.40
N VAL A 166 -5.02 2.28 -21.66
CA VAL A 166 -4.06 1.70 -22.62
C VAL A 166 -3.27 0.54 -22.00
N GLN A 167 -2.87 0.64 -20.74
CA GLN A 167 -2.07 -0.39 -20.07
C GLN A 167 -2.90 -1.28 -19.16
N GLY A 168 -3.84 -0.70 -18.41
CA GLY A 168 -4.61 -1.40 -17.38
C GLY A 168 -5.67 -2.34 -17.94
N VAL A 169 -6.40 -1.95 -18.99
CA VAL A 169 -7.45 -2.79 -19.58
C VAL A 169 -6.89 -4.07 -20.20
N PRO A 170 -5.84 -4.03 -21.06
CA PRO A 170 -5.23 -5.25 -21.58
C PRO A 170 -4.66 -6.15 -20.49
N PHE A 171 -3.98 -5.57 -19.49
CA PHE A 171 -3.48 -6.32 -18.34
C PHE A 171 -4.61 -6.99 -17.55
N PHE A 172 -5.72 -6.30 -17.33
CA PHE A 172 -6.88 -6.85 -16.65
C PHE A 172 -7.51 -8.00 -17.43
N ALA A 173 -7.73 -7.82 -18.73
CA ALA A 173 -8.27 -8.88 -19.60
C ALA A 173 -7.35 -10.11 -19.59
N MET A 174 -6.05 -9.94 -19.73
CA MET A 174 -5.07 -11.02 -19.67
C MET A 174 -5.10 -11.73 -18.29
N THR A 175 -5.15 -10.96 -17.21
CA THR A 175 -5.19 -11.52 -15.85
C THR A 175 -6.45 -12.38 -15.63
N LEU A 176 -7.61 -11.94 -16.13
CA LEU A 176 -8.86 -12.73 -16.04
C LEU A 176 -8.79 -14.00 -16.88
N LEU A 177 -8.25 -13.93 -18.11
CA LEU A 177 -8.08 -15.10 -18.97
C LEU A 177 -7.15 -16.15 -18.34
N VAL A 178 -5.99 -15.72 -17.82
CA VAL A 178 -5.03 -16.61 -17.15
C VAL A 178 -5.67 -17.23 -15.91
N SER A 179 -6.35 -16.43 -15.07
CA SER A 179 -7.03 -16.93 -13.86
C SER A 179 -8.15 -17.93 -14.19
N GLY A 180 -8.90 -17.71 -15.28
CA GLY A 180 -9.90 -18.63 -15.77
C GLY A 180 -9.29 -19.94 -16.27
N PHE A 181 -8.20 -19.86 -17.03
CA PHE A 181 -7.47 -21.03 -17.52
C PHE A 181 -6.88 -21.86 -16.37
N GLU A 182 -6.22 -21.22 -15.41
CA GLU A 182 -5.67 -21.91 -14.23
C GLU A 182 -6.76 -22.60 -13.40
N ARG A 183 -7.95 -22.01 -13.28
CA ARG A 183 -9.08 -22.65 -12.60
C ARG A 183 -9.55 -23.93 -13.31
N LEU A 184 -9.54 -23.92 -14.66
CA LEU A 184 -9.96 -25.07 -15.45
C LEU A 184 -8.90 -26.18 -15.44
N TRP A 185 -7.61 -25.81 -15.48
CA TRP A 185 -6.49 -26.75 -15.60
C TRP A 185 -5.99 -27.25 -14.25
N ASN A 186 -5.84 -26.35 -13.26
CA ASN A 186 -5.41 -26.67 -11.90
C ASN A 186 -6.62 -26.83 -10.97
N ARG A 187 -7.44 -27.85 -11.17
CA ARG A 187 -8.29 -28.34 -10.05
C ARG A 187 -7.32 -28.91 -9.02
N PRO A 188 -7.14 -28.30 -7.83
CA PRO A 188 -6.32 -28.91 -6.80
C PRO A 188 -6.93 -30.28 -6.51
N PRO A 189 -6.14 -31.36 -6.39
CA PRO A 189 -6.63 -32.60 -5.86
C PRO A 189 -7.29 -32.28 -4.52
N GLN A 190 -8.54 -32.72 -4.33
CA GLN A 190 -9.22 -32.57 -3.06
C GLN A 190 -8.32 -33.24 -2.01
N SER A 191 -7.65 -32.45 -1.19
CA SER A 191 -6.91 -32.96 -0.05
C SER A 191 -7.94 -33.72 0.80
N PRO A 192 -7.69 -35.01 1.15
CA PRO A 192 -8.55 -35.74 2.05
C PRO A 192 -8.69 -34.91 3.32
N GLN A 193 -9.91 -34.55 3.69
CA GLN A 193 -10.14 -33.90 4.97
C GLN A 193 -9.58 -34.81 6.07
N PRO A 194 -8.77 -34.26 6.99
CA PRO A 194 -8.34 -35.06 8.14
C PRO A 194 -9.59 -35.61 8.85
N PRO A 195 -9.60 -36.87 9.28
CA PRO A 195 -10.73 -37.45 9.95
C PRO A 195 -11.08 -36.58 11.15
N GLN A 196 -12.32 -36.15 11.20
CA GLN A 196 -12.85 -35.38 12.33
C GLN A 196 -12.70 -36.24 13.59
N PRO A 197 -12.12 -35.72 14.70
CA PRO A 197 -12.04 -36.46 15.93
C PRO A 197 -13.48 -36.78 16.36
N LYS A 198 -13.81 -38.08 16.45
CA LYS A 198 -15.07 -38.55 17.02
C LYS A 198 -15.04 -38.17 18.49
N LEU A 199 -15.79 -37.14 18.88
CA LEU A 199 -16.09 -36.85 20.28
C LEU A 199 -16.93 -38.03 20.80
N ASN A 200 -16.26 -38.97 21.47
CA ASN A 200 -16.95 -39.93 22.32
C ASN A 200 -17.45 -39.15 23.54
N VAL A 201 -18.70 -38.79 23.51
CA VAL A 201 -19.43 -38.38 24.70
C VAL A 201 -19.82 -39.64 25.41
N ASP A 202 -18.93 -40.18 26.27
CA ASP A 202 -19.31 -41.19 27.26
C ASP A 202 -20.14 -40.50 28.35
N THR A 203 -21.45 -40.45 28.13
CA THR A 203 -22.40 -40.26 29.21
C THR A 203 -22.44 -41.53 30.05
N LYS A 204 -21.63 -41.56 31.12
CA LYS A 204 -21.90 -42.44 32.28
C LYS A 204 -22.39 -41.57 33.40
N THR A 205 -23.72 -41.54 33.51
CA THR A 205 -24.45 -41.31 34.76
C THR A 205 -24.07 -42.36 35.78
N ASN A 206 -23.68 -41.91 36.97
CA ASN A 206 -24.09 -42.49 38.25
C ASN A 206 -24.07 -41.38 39.31
#